data_255736c823d4ea2c145bd0abbbc145ec
#
_entry.id   255736c823d4ea2c145bd0abbbc145ec
#
_cell.length_a   1.000
_cell.length_b   1.000
_cell.length_c   1.000
_cell.angle_alpha   90.00
_cell.angle_beta   90.00
_cell.angle_gamma   90.00
#
_symmetry.space_group_name_H-M   'P 1'
#
loop_
_entity.id
_entity.type
_entity.pdbx_description
1 polymer ?
#
loop_
_entity_poly.entity_id
_entity_poly.type
_entity_poly.pdbx_seq_one_letter_code
_entity_poly.pdbx_strand_id
1 'polypeptide(L)'
;MIIFRLFLIASMLIQFELVRGEEIKIGTLHGQLRFDPEIIAVKKGAEINLVFENQDEMIHNLLIAKGDSKHIDKLAEKALALGEKGLDMGFIPKDDSIIASIGLVQPGESTKVSFNAPGENGDYPYVCTFPGHSLSMRGIMKVVDDPSIVKLETSNDISPSGNLKNGVIEVGNTPRVVRVHFAGIDSGRSIAVGLPGGFSYLFDAENLHVRTGWTGGFINVNRDRRGRGGGLCSIIGEQFASGSEPFPIRIGDPNKVPETKFLGYSRSGNPTFYYEVDGVKIEQSATGYPSSKGLTYNFKVGKQKEDIFFLFDPEKAQLASSTTGQLEKGRLKVQAKHSDNFLVSIISLGRS
;
A
#
# COMPACT_ATOMS: atom_id res chain seq x y z
N MET A 1 -75.90 19.14 -44.45
CA MET A 1 -75.58 18.69 -43.04
C MET A 1 -74.41 17.76 -43.12
N ILE A 2 -73.20 18.33 -42.95
CA ILE A 2 -71.92 17.62 -43.13
C ILE A 2 -71.34 17.38 -41.72
N ILE A 3 -71.22 16.11 -41.34
CA ILE A 3 -70.70 15.69 -40.04
C ILE A 3 -69.16 15.53 -40.17
N PHE A 4 -68.44 16.45 -39.56
CA PHE A 4 -66.97 16.32 -39.39
C PHE A 4 -66.66 15.34 -38.26
N ARG A 5 -66.05 14.20 -38.60
CA ARG A 5 -65.44 13.28 -37.60
C ARG A 5 -64.01 13.77 -37.31
N LEU A 6 -63.78 14.27 -36.10
CA LEU A 6 -62.41 14.52 -35.55
C LEU A 6 -61.80 13.18 -35.17
N PHE A 7 -60.69 12.81 -35.84
CA PHE A 7 -59.84 11.76 -35.38
C PHE A 7 -58.83 12.35 -34.38
N LEU A 8 -58.92 12.00 -33.09
CA LEU A 8 -57.93 12.28 -32.09
C LEU A 8 -56.81 11.24 -32.26
N ILE A 9 -55.65 11.66 -32.77
CA ILE A 9 -54.43 10.87 -32.74
C ILE A 9 -53.78 11.11 -31.36
N ALA A 10 -53.92 10.15 -30.44
CA ALA A 10 -53.16 10.13 -29.19
C ALA A 10 -51.72 9.76 -29.52
N SER A 11 -50.83 10.74 -29.56
CA SER A 11 -49.38 10.50 -29.62
C SER A 11 -48.90 9.98 -28.27
N MET A 12 -48.63 8.68 -28.20
CA MET A 12 -47.98 8.02 -27.07
C MET A 12 -46.51 8.44 -27.07
N LEU A 13 -46.19 9.48 -26.31
CA LEU A 13 -44.81 9.83 -26.00
C LEU A 13 -44.22 8.72 -25.12
N ILE A 14 -43.44 7.84 -25.75
CA ILE A 14 -42.55 6.93 -25.00
C ILE A 14 -41.48 7.81 -24.39
N GLN A 15 -41.62 8.10 -23.12
CA GLN A 15 -40.50 8.67 -22.32
C GLN A 15 -39.44 7.57 -22.17
N PHE A 16 -38.36 7.70 -22.93
CA PHE A 16 -37.13 7.01 -22.60
C PHE A 16 -36.61 7.62 -21.31
N GLU A 17 -36.90 7.01 -20.16
CA GLU A 17 -36.11 7.26 -18.96
C GLU A 17 -34.71 6.78 -19.27
N LEU A 18 -33.75 7.72 -19.38
CA LEU A 18 -32.34 7.41 -19.34
C LEU A 18 -32.09 6.80 -17.97
N VAL A 19 -31.95 5.48 -17.92
CA VAL A 19 -31.45 4.80 -16.73
C VAL A 19 -30.05 5.29 -16.53
N ARG A 20 -29.85 6.30 -15.69
CA ARG A 20 -28.54 6.71 -15.23
C ARG A 20 -28.03 5.60 -14.31
N GLY A 21 -26.88 5.00 -14.66
CA GLY A 21 -26.21 4.05 -13.79
C GLY A 21 -26.00 4.64 -12.38
N GLU A 22 -25.94 3.79 -11.37
CA GLU A 22 -25.70 4.19 -9.99
C GLU A 22 -24.31 4.82 -9.88
N GLU A 23 -24.22 6.08 -9.42
CA GLU A 23 -22.94 6.76 -9.19
C GLU A 23 -22.43 6.42 -7.79
N ILE A 24 -21.23 5.86 -7.71
CA ILE A 24 -20.55 5.53 -6.47
C ILE A 24 -19.23 6.27 -6.42
N LYS A 25 -18.91 6.82 -5.26
CA LYS A 25 -17.62 7.48 -5.00
C LYS A 25 -16.81 6.69 -4.03
N ILE A 26 -15.53 6.49 -4.37
CA ILE A 26 -14.50 5.98 -3.47
C ILE A 26 -13.38 7.02 -3.46
N GLY A 27 -13.04 7.50 -2.28
CA GLY A 27 -11.91 8.40 -2.06
C GLY A 27 -10.73 7.67 -1.43
N THR A 28 -9.70 8.44 -1.10
CA THR A 28 -8.57 8.01 -0.29
C THR A 28 -8.55 8.81 1.01
N LEU A 29 -8.18 8.18 2.12
CA LEU A 29 -7.94 8.88 3.38
C LEU A 29 -6.51 9.40 3.39
N HIS A 30 -6.37 10.72 3.52
CA HIS A 30 -5.08 11.42 3.52
C HIS A 30 -4.08 10.80 4.51
N GLY A 31 -2.93 10.38 4.00
CA GLY A 31 -1.84 9.81 4.79
C GLY A 31 -2.10 8.44 5.41
N GLN A 32 -3.11 7.67 4.98
CA GLN A 32 -3.50 6.43 5.66
C GLN A 32 -3.41 5.15 4.83
N LEU A 33 -3.11 5.20 3.56
CA LEU A 33 -3.16 4.03 2.66
C LEU A 33 -4.50 3.27 2.78
N ARG A 34 -5.61 3.99 2.73
CA ARG A 34 -6.95 3.44 2.87
C ARG A 34 -7.92 4.09 1.89
N PHE A 35 -8.88 3.31 1.43
CA PHE A 35 -10.06 3.83 0.73
C PHE A 35 -11.10 4.38 1.70
N ASP A 36 -11.90 5.32 1.22
CA ASP A 36 -13.07 5.85 1.93
C ASP A 36 -14.26 6.00 0.96
N PRO A 37 -15.33 5.22 1.17
CA PRO A 37 -15.51 4.14 2.15
C PRO A 37 -14.72 2.88 1.81
N GLU A 38 -14.45 2.01 2.81
CA GLU A 38 -13.87 0.68 2.61
C GLU A 38 -14.90 -0.39 2.23
N ILE A 39 -16.18 -0.09 2.42
CA ILE A 39 -17.28 -0.97 2.02
C ILE A 39 -18.27 -0.16 1.20
N ILE A 40 -18.56 -0.63 0.01
CA ILE A 40 -19.63 -0.11 -0.83
C ILE A 40 -20.65 -1.22 -1.06
N ALA A 41 -21.91 -0.85 -1.27
CA ALA A 41 -22.96 -1.80 -1.59
C ALA A 41 -23.62 -1.40 -2.93
N VAL A 42 -23.79 -2.35 -3.82
CA VAL A 42 -24.36 -2.16 -5.15
C VAL A 42 -25.43 -3.21 -5.44
N LYS A 43 -26.41 -2.85 -6.26
CA LYS A 43 -27.42 -3.80 -6.72
C LYS A 43 -26.80 -4.73 -7.75
N LYS A 44 -27.10 -6.04 -7.65
CA LYS A 44 -26.63 -7.03 -8.61
C LYS A 44 -27.06 -6.68 -10.04
N GLY A 45 -26.12 -6.82 -10.97
CA GLY A 45 -26.35 -6.55 -12.40
C GLY A 45 -26.59 -5.07 -12.76
N ALA A 46 -26.55 -4.15 -11.80
CA ALA A 46 -26.72 -2.73 -12.07
C ALA A 46 -25.53 -2.14 -12.83
N GLU A 47 -25.79 -1.14 -13.64
CA GLU A 47 -24.73 -0.32 -14.23
C GLU A 47 -24.18 0.64 -13.17
N ILE A 48 -22.88 0.58 -12.92
CA ILE A 48 -22.16 1.35 -11.91
C ILE A 48 -21.26 2.37 -12.59
N ASN A 49 -21.37 3.62 -12.17
CA ASN A 49 -20.44 4.69 -12.51
C ASN A 49 -19.57 4.99 -11.29
N LEU A 50 -18.42 4.33 -11.21
CA LEU A 50 -17.49 4.50 -10.10
C LEU A 50 -16.57 5.69 -10.35
N VAL A 51 -16.59 6.66 -9.42
CA VAL A 51 -15.69 7.80 -9.37
C VAL A 51 -14.64 7.52 -8.28
N PHE A 52 -13.38 7.55 -8.66
CA PHE A 52 -12.26 7.44 -7.72
C PHE A 52 -11.59 8.80 -7.57
N GLU A 53 -11.54 9.31 -6.33
CA GLU A 53 -10.97 10.61 -5.95
C GLU A 53 -9.72 10.40 -5.11
N ASN A 54 -8.55 10.77 -5.62
CA ASN A 54 -7.32 10.67 -4.86
C ASN A 54 -7.08 11.95 -4.03
N GLN A 55 -7.45 11.91 -2.76
CA GLN A 55 -7.26 13.01 -1.79
C GLN A 55 -5.96 12.86 -0.97
N ASP A 56 -5.14 11.85 -1.27
CA ASP A 56 -3.86 11.58 -0.60
C ASP A 56 -2.70 12.29 -1.30
N GLU A 57 -1.53 12.31 -0.66
CA GLU A 57 -0.28 12.85 -1.22
C GLU A 57 0.46 11.85 -2.12
N MET A 58 0.02 10.60 -2.16
CA MET A 58 0.62 9.53 -2.96
C MET A 58 -0.26 9.18 -4.16
N ILE A 59 0.37 8.57 -5.17
CA ILE A 59 -0.32 8.01 -6.33
C ILE A 59 -1.04 6.73 -5.92
N HIS A 60 -2.28 6.58 -6.34
CA HIS A 60 -3.09 5.38 -6.11
C HIS A 60 -3.74 4.88 -7.39
N ASN A 61 -4.14 3.63 -7.39
CA ASN A 61 -5.03 3.02 -8.38
C ASN A 61 -6.14 2.25 -7.66
N LEU A 62 -7.09 1.75 -8.40
CA LEU A 62 -8.17 0.92 -7.86
C LEU A 62 -8.45 -0.25 -8.81
N LEU A 63 -8.54 -1.45 -8.27
CA LEU A 63 -8.85 -2.67 -8.99
C LEU A 63 -9.90 -3.45 -8.20
N ILE A 64 -11.04 -3.78 -8.84
CA ILE A 64 -12.09 -4.62 -8.28
C ILE A 64 -12.01 -5.98 -8.97
N ALA A 65 -12.01 -7.06 -8.20
CA ALA A 65 -11.89 -8.40 -8.76
C ALA A 65 -12.80 -9.42 -8.08
N LYS A 66 -13.03 -10.55 -8.77
CA LYS A 66 -13.59 -11.77 -8.19
C LYS A 66 -12.50 -12.48 -7.39
N GLY A 67 -12.91 -13.18 -6.33
CA GLY A 67 -12.04 -14.02 -5.54
C GLY A 67 -11.92 -13.59 -4.08
N ASP A 68 -11.12 -14.32 -3.34
CA ASP A 68 -10.85 -14.09 -1.92
C ASP A 68 -9.59 -13.23 -1.70
N SER A 69 -9.24 -13.01 -0.45
CA SER A 69 -8.04 -12.24 -0.07
C SER A 69 -6.75 -12.83 -0.67
N LYS A 70 -6.64 -14.16 -0.74
CA LYS A 70 -5.44 -14.82 -1.33
C LYS A 70 -5.34 -14.58 -2.82
N HIS A 71 -6.48 -14.51 -3.51
CA HIS A 71 -6.50 -14.18 -4.93
C HIS A 71 -6.08 -12.73 -5.17
N ILE A 72 -6.55 -11.80 -4.33
CA ILE A 72 -6.13 -10.39 -4.36
C ILE A 72 -4.62 -10.24 -4.12
N ASP A 73 -4.05 -11.01 -3.19
CA ASP A 73 -2.59 -11.02 -2.97
C ASP A 73 -1.84 -11.42 -4.24
N LYS A 74 -2.31 -12.46 -4.95
CA LYS A 74 -1.72 -12.88 -6.23
C LYS A 74 -1.85 -11.83 -7.33
N LEU A 75 -2.97 -11.09 -7.39
CA LEU A 75 -3.12 -9.97 -8.32
C LEU A 75 -2.15 -8.85 -8.00
N ALA A 76 -1.96 -8.53 -6.73
CA ALA A 76 -0.97 -7.54 -6.30
C ALA A 76 0.47 -7.97 -6.62
N GLU A 77 0.80 -9.26 -6.49
CA GLU A 77 2.08 -9.82 -6.92
C GLU A 77 2.28 -9.69 -8.44
N LYS A 78 1.25 -10.04 -9.24
CA LYS A 78 1.29 -9.86 -10.69
C LYS A 78 1.48 -8.40 -11.09
N ALA A 79 0.82 -7.46 -10.38
CA ALA A 79 1.00 -6.03 -10.59
C ALA A 79 2.44 -5.60 -10.29
N LEU A 80 2.98 -6.06 -9.16
CA LEU A 80 4.36 -5.76 -8.77
C LEU A 80 5.39 -6.36 -9.74
N ALA A 81 5.11 -7.55 -10.28
CA ALA A 81 5.96 -8.22 -11.28
C ALA A 81 6.01 -7.49 -12.65
N LEU A 82 5.14 -6.49 -12.89
CA LEU A 82 5.22 -5.64 -14.07
C LEU A 82 6.52 -4.82 -14.11
N GLY A 83 7.15 -4.59 -12.94
CA GLY A 83 8.41 -3.86 -12.83
C GLY A 83 8.36 -2.49 -13.48
N GLU A 84 9.28 -2.19 -14.39
CA GLU A 84 9.35 -0.91 -15.10
C GLU A 84 8.09 -0.59 -15.93
N LYS A 85 7.44 -1.61 -16.48
CA LYS A 85 6.19 -1.45 -17.26
C LYS A 85 4.99 -1.11 -16.37
N GLY A 86 5.12 -1.28 -15.07
CA GLY A 86 4.03 -1.05 -14.13
C GLY A 86 3.51 0.38 -14.17
N LEU A 87 4.37 1.36 -14.29
CA LEU A 87 3.98 2.78 -14.37
C LEU A 87 3.10 3.04 -15.60
N ASP A 88 3.51 2.58 -16.78
CA ASP A 88 2.76 2.75 -18.03
C ASP A 88 1.44 1.97 -18.03
N MET A 89 1.41 0.81 -17.35
CA MET A 89 0.24 -0.04 -17.23
C MET A 89 -0.66 0.31 -16.02
N GLY A 90 -0.32 1.38 -15.27
CA GLY A 90 -1.05 1.77 -14.06
C GLY A 90 -1.00 0.74 -12.94
N PHE A 91 -0.03 -0.19 -12.95
CA PHE A 91 0.07 -1.37 -12.07
C PHE A 91 -1.20 -2.24 -12.09
N ILE A 92 -1.91 -2.28 -13.23
CA ILE A 92 -3.05 -3.15 -13.45
C ILE A 92 -2.59 -4.39 -14.24
N PRO A 93 -2.53 -5.58 -13.62
CA PRO A 93 -2.14 -6.80 -14.30
C PRO A 93 -3.26 -7.30 -15.23
N LYS A 94 -2.91 -8.07 -16.25
CA LYS A 94 -3.91 -8.77 -17.07
C LYS A 94 -4.39 -10.01 -16.32
N ASP A 95 -5.69 -10.05 -15.98
CA ASP A 95 -6.31 -11.17 -15.29
C ASP A 95 -7.84 -11.15 -15.53
N ASP A 96 -8.41 -12.30 -15.88
CA ASP A 96 -9.84 -12.42 -16.20
C ASP A 96 -10.76 -12.27 -14.97
N SER A 97 -10.22 -12.29 -13.77
CA SER A 97 -10.97 -12.03 -12.54
C SER A 97 -11.27 -10.56 -12.33
N ILE A 98 -10.59 -9.65 -13.03
CA ILE A 98 -10.77 -8.21 -12.87
C ILE A 98 -12.12 -7.81 -13.46
N ILE A 99 -12.96 -7.19 -12.62
CA ILE A 99 -14.29 -6.69 -12.97
C ILE A 99 -14.18 -5.27 -13.52
N ALA A 100 -13.43 -4.42 -12.81
CA ALA A 100 -13.19 -3.03 -13.18
C ALA A 100 -11.84 -2.56 -12.62
N SER A 101 -11.23 -1.61 -13.30
CA SER A 101 -9.98 -1.01 -12.81
C SER A 101 -9.86 0.44 -13.24
N ILE A 102 -9.17 1.19 -12.41
CA ILE A 102 -8.73 2.56 -12.62
C ILE A 102 -7.22 2.57 -12.47
N GLY A 103 -6.50 3.04 -13.48
CA GLY A 103 -5.04 3.18 -13.44
C GLY A 103 -4.57 4.22 -12.43
N LEU A 104 -3.32 4.65 -12.55
CA LEU A 104 -2.74 5.60 -11.60
C LEU A 104 -3.43 6.96 -11.63
N VAL A 105 -3.87 7.42 -10.47
CA VAL A 105 -4.49 8.73 -10.22
C VAL A 105 -3.54 9.53 -9.34
N GLN A 106 -3.16 10.72 -9.82
CA GLN A 106 -2.24 11.62 -9.10
C GLN A 106 -2.92 12.26 -7.88
N PRO A 107 -2.15 12.74 -6.91
CA PRO A 107 -2.66 13.52 -5.79
C PRO A 107 -3.58 14.67 -6.24
N GLY A 108 -4.76 14.77 -5.65
CA GLY A 108 -5.76 15.78 -5.96
C GLY A 108 -6.57 15.56 -7.24
N GLU A 109 -6.31 14.49 -7.98
CA GLU A 109 -7.05 14.14 -9.20
C GLU A 109 -8.19 13.16 -8.93
N SER A 110 -9.12 13.10 -9.87
CA SER A 110 -10.21 12.12 -9.89
C SER A 110 -10.38 11.54 -11.29
N THR A 111 -10.87 10.32 -11.36
CA THR A 111 -11.22 9.65 -12.61
C THR A 111 -12.39 8.69 -12.40
N LYS A 112 -12.95 8.16 -13.47
CA LYS A 112 -14.12 7.29 -13.39
C LYS A 112 -14.04 6.10 -14.34
N VAL A 113 -14.73 5.05 -13.96
CA VAL A 113 -14.97 3.86 -14.79
C VAL A 113 -16.43 3.44 -14.68
N SER A 114 -16.99 3.00 -15.80
CA SER A 114 -18.35 2.41 -15.83
C SER A 114 -18.25 0.93 -16.09
N PHE A 115 -18.99 0.14 -15.32
CA PHE A 115 -19.05 -1.32 -15.45
C PHE A 115 -20.39 -1.86 -14.95
N ASN A 116 -20.72 -3.10 -15.30
CA ASN A 116 -21.88 -3.78 -14.72
C ASN A 116 -21.46 -4.55 -13.46
N ALA A 117 -22.17 -4.34 -12.36
CA ALA A 117 -22.00 -5.15 -11.16
C ALA A 117 -22.22 -6.63 -11.49
N PRO A 118 -21.53 -7.55 -10.83
CA PRO A 118 -21.77 -8.99 -10.99
C PRO A 118 -23.24 -9.37 -10.82
N GLY A 119 -23.69 -10.36 -11.60
CA GLY A 119 -25.05 -10.89 -11.53
C GLY A 119 -25.33 -11.82 -10.34
N GLU A 120 -24.35 -12.03 -9.47
CA GLU A 120 -24.43 -12.88 -8.29
C GLU A 120 -24.17 -12.06 -7.03
N ASN A 121 -24.99 -12.32 -5.98
CA ASN A 121 -24.76 -11.72 -4.67
C ASN A 121 -23.44 -12.23 -4.08
N GLY A 122 -22.67 -11.33 -3.45
CA GLY A 122 -21.40 -11.70 -2.85
C GLY A 122 -20.51 -10.50 -2.52
N ASP A 123 -19.37 -10.82 -1.96
CA ASP A 123 -18.32 -9.86 -1.63
C ASP A 123 -17.25 -9.87 -2.72
N TYR A 124 -17.03 -8.73 -3.33
CA TYR A 124 -16.05 -8.52 -4.38
C TYR A 124 -15.00 -7.52 -3.88
N PRO A 125 -13.80 -8.00 -3.57
CA PRO A 125 -12.76 -7.14 -3.02
C PRO A 125 -12.25 -6.12 -4.05
N TYR A 126 -11.87 -4.95 -3.55
CA TYR A 126 -11.09 -3.99 -4.31
C TYR A 126 -9.81 -3.60 -3.57
N VAL A 127 -8.80 -3.23 -4.33
CA VAL A 127 -7.43 -3.05 -3.82
C VAL A 127 -6.68 -1.98 -4.62
N CYS A 128 -5.81 -1.24 -3.97
CA CYS A 128 -4.76 -0.49 -4.63
C CYS A 128 -3.58 -1.43 -4.91
N THR A 129 -3.27 -1.65 -6.19
CA THR A 129 -2.15 -2.52 -6.61
C THR A 129 -0.87 -1.75 -6.87
N PHE A 130 -0.85 -0.43 -6.60
CA PHE A 130 0.41 0.31 -6.58
C PHE A 130 1.38 -0.35 -5.58
N PRO A 131 2.67 -0.50 -5.94
CA PRO A 131 3.63 -1.22 -5.11
C PRO A 131 3.66 -0.74 -3.66
N GLY A 132 3.49 -1.68 -2.73
CA GLY A 132 3.48 -1.43 -1.30
C GLY A 132 2.13 -1.05 -0.69
N HIS A 133 1.08 -0.81 -1.47
CA HIS A 133 -0.22 -0.38 -0.93
C HIS A 133 -1.19 -1.52 -0.67
N SER A 134 -1.05 -2.63 -1.40
CA SER A 134 -2.04 -3.71 -1.46
C SER A 134 -2.33 -4.45 -0.16
N LEU A 135 -1.47 -4.38 0.84
CA LEU A 135 -1.71 -5.00 2.15
C LEU A 135 -2.66 -4.18 3.02
N SER A 136 -2.63 -2.85 2.90
CA SER A 136 -3.39 -1.93 3.75
C SER A 136 -4.58 -1.30 3.02
N MET A 137 -4.43 -1.01 1.73
CA MET A 137 -5.40 -0.25 0.95
C MET A 137 -6.34 -1.19 0.21
N ARG A 138 -7.35 -1.67 0.93
CA ARG A 138 -8.36 -2.64 0.48
C ARG A 138 -9.76 -2.22 0.86
N GLY A 139 -10.74 -2.74 0.12
CA GLY A 139 -12.15 -2.60 0.44
C GLY A 139 -12.98 -3.73 -0.14
N ILE A 140 -14.27 -3.68 0.10
CA ILE A 140 -15.24 -4.69 -0.34
C ILE A 140 -16.40 -4.01 -1.06
N MET A 141 -16.66 -4.43 -2.28
CA MET A 141 -17.91 -4.17 -2.96
C MET A 141 -18.89 -5.30 -2.69
N LYS A 142 -19.92 -5.02 -1.91
CA LYS A 142 -21.02 -5.96 -1.65
C LYS A 142 -22.05 -5.88 -2.76
N VAL A 143 -22.22 -6.95 -3.49
CA VAL A 143 -23.29 -7.09 -4.49
C VAL A 143 -24.47 -7.77 -3.84
N VAL A 144 -25.62 -7.09 -3.81
CA VAL A 144 -26.84 -7.54 -3.11
C VAL A 144 -28.08 -7.23 -3.94
N ASP A 145 -29.23 -7.84 -3.58
CA ASP A 145 -30.50 -7.54 -4.22
C ASP A 145 -31.01 -6.13 -3.87
N ASP A 146 -30.78 -5.70 -2.63
CA ASP A 146 -31.18 -4.39 -2.12
C ASP A 146 -30.03 -3.76 -1.30
N PRO A 147 -29.29 -2.79 -1.89
CA PRO A 147 -28.21 -2.10 -1.19
C PRO A 147 -28.62 -1.32 0.06
N SER A 148 -29.89 -0.90 0.16
CA SER A 148 -30.37 -0.07 1.27
C SER A 148 -30.35 -0.78 2.62
N ILE A 149 -30.34 -2.11 2.62
CA ILE A 149 -30.29 -2.93 3.86
C ILE A 149 -28.87 -3.15 4.39
N VAL A 150 -27.86 -2.82 3.59
CA VAL A 150 -26.45 -2.97 4.01
C VAL A 150 -26.09 -1.81 4.93
N LYS A 151 -25.89 -2.11 6.22
CA LYS A 151 -25.32 -1.13 7.15
C LYS A 151 -23.85 -0.91 6.77
N LEU A 152 -23.56 0.22 6.15
CA LEU A 152 -22.20 0.66 5.93
C LEU A 152 -21.68 1.19 7.28
N GLU A 153 -20.79 0.45 7.91
CA GLU A 153 -20.09 0.96 9.10
C GLU A 153 -19.16 2.08 8.61
N THR A 154 -19.56 3.32 8.87
CA THR A 154 -18.67 4.45 8.71
C THR A 154 -17.60 4.36 9.79
N SER A 155 -16.34 4.29 9.40
CA SER A 155 -15.19 4.13 10.28
C SER A 155 -14.90 5.39 11.12
N ASN A 156 -15.91 5.91 11.83
CA ASN A 156 -15.79 7.09 12.69
C ASN A 156 -15.32 6.79 14.11
N ASP A 157 -15.04 5.53 14.45
CA ASP A 157 -14.52 5.16 15.78
C ASP A 157 -13.02 4.89 15.75
N ILE A 158 -12.23 5.90 15.41
CA ILE A 158 -10.78 5.85 15.63
C ILE A 158 -10.46 6.65 16.88
N SER A 159 -10.44 5.96 18.01
CA SER A 159 -9.79 6.47 19.20
C SER A 159 -8.28 6.48 18.98
N PRO A 160 -7.56 7.62 19.10
CA PRO A 160 -6.12 7.69 18.88
C PRO A 160 -5.28 6.96 19.93
N SER A 161 -5.91 6.45 20.98
CA SER A 161 -5.24 5.70 22.04
C SER A 161 -5.35 4.20 21.78
N GLY A 162 -4.30 3.62 21.14
CA GLY A 162 -4.12 2.17 21.18
C GLY A 162 -4.18 1.69 22.63
N ASN A 163 -5.15 0.83 22.93
CA ASN A 163 -5.33 0.26 24.25
C ASN A 163 -4.07 -0.54 24.63
N LEU A 164 -3.31 -0.01 25.58
CA LEU A 164 -2.22 -0.72 26.23
C LEU A 164 -2.81 -1.75 27.21
N LYS A 165 -3.24 -2.90 26.70
CA LYS A 165 -3.48 -4.06 27.55
C LYS A 165 -2.16 -4.78 27.80
N ASN A 166 -1.67 -4.77 29.04
CA ASN A 166 -0.46 -5.49 29.45
C ASN A 166 0.82 -5.13 28.67
N GLY A 167 0.98 -3.88 28.24
CA GLY A 167 2.14 -3.42 27.48
C GLY A 167 2.12 -3.75 25.98
N VAL A 168 1.08 -4.39 25.50
CA VAL A 168 0.89 -4.66 24.06
C VAL A 168 0.43 -3.37 23.37
N ILE A 169 1.13 -3.00 22.31
CA ILE A 169 0.69 -1.97 21.37
C ILE A 169 0.07 -2.67 20.19
N GLU A 170 -1.17 -2.37 19.89
CA GLU A 170 -1.89 -2.85 18.72
C GLU A 170 -1.86 -1.81 17.60
N VAL A 171 -1.85 -2.27 16.37
CA VAL A 171 -2.00 -1.45 15.17
C VAL A 171 -3.49 -1.45 14.81
N GLY A 172 -4.09 -0.27 14.86
CA GLY A 172 -5.46 -0.07 14.36
C GLY A 172 -5.47 0.25 12.87
N ASN A 173 -6.36 1.13 12.48
CA ASN A 173 -6.52 1.56 11.08
C ASN A 173 -5.47 2.60 10.61
N THR A 174 -4.60 3.03 11.50
CA THR A 174 -3.51 3.96 11.20
C THR A 174 -2.16 3.37 11.59
N PRO A 175 -1.09 3.67 10.85
CA PRO A 175 0.26 3.22 11.19
C PRO A 175 0.68 3.62 12.61
N ARG A 176 1.45 2.78 13.26
CA ARG A 176 2.07 3.05 14.56
C ARG A 176 3.57 3.15 14.41
N VAL A 177 4.14 4.21 14.96
CA VAL A 177 5.58 4.45 14.95
C VAL A 177 6.05 4.63 16.38
N VAL A 178 6.93 3.75 16.84
CA VAL A 178 7.40 3.72 18.23
C VAL A 178 8.92 3.59 18.26
N ARG A 179 9.59 4.48 19.00
CA ARG A 179 11.00 4.29 19.31
C ARG A 179 11.15 3.24 20.40
N VAL A 180 11.95 2.24 20.15
CA VAL A 180 12.06 1.03 20.99
C VAL A 180 13.47 0.48 20.99
N HIS A 181 13.75 -0.33 22.03
CA HIS A 181 14.96 -1.15 22.11
C HIS A 181 14.56 -2.61 22.14
N PHE A 182 15.08 -3.41 21.22
CA PHE A 182 14.80 -4.84 21.15
C PHE A 182 15.99 -5.67 21.60
N ALA A 183 15.72 -6.85 22.17
CA ALA A 183 16.73 -7.82 22.47
C ALA A 183 17.44 -8.31 21.19
N GLY A 184 18.77 -8.39 21.22
CA GLY A 184 19.58 -8.85 20.07
C GLY A 184 19.70 -7.86 18.92
N ILE A 185 19.29 -6.60 19.12
CA ILE A 185 19.46 -5.52 18.15
C ILE A 185 20.32 -4.42 18.77
N ASP A 186 21.57 -4.40 18.36
CA ASP A 186 22.57 -3.41 18.82
C ASP A 186 22.38 -2.07 18.08
N SER A 187 21.23 -1.43 18.27
CA SER A 187 20.98 -0.08 17.78
C SER A 187 20.22 0.70 18.83
N GLY A 188 20.82 1.78 19.30
CA GLY A 188 20.18 2.73 20.21
C GLY A 188 19.11 3.59 19.55
N ARG A 189 18.90 3.46 18.22
CA ARG A 189 18.02 4.30 17.42
C ARG A 189 17.00 3.50 16.60
N SER A 190 16.50 2.41 17.17
CA SER A 190 15.50 1.56 16.54
C SER A 190 14.10 2.20 16.55
N ILE A 191 13.41 2.11 15.43
CA ILE A 191 12.06 2.64 15.20
C ILE A 191 11.20 1.50 14.67
N ALA A 192 10.28 1.01 15.51
CA ALA A 192 9.29 0.02 15.11
C ALA A 192 8.13 0.70 14.38
N VAL A 193 7.75 0.15 13.26
CA VAL A 193 6.62 0.59 12.44
C VAL A 193 5.65 -0.57 12.31
N GLY A 194 4.41 -0.35 12.74
CA GLY A 194 3.28 -1.26 12.50
C GLY A 194 2.33 -0.63 11.49
N LEU A 195 2.06 -1.33 10.42
CA LEU A 195 1.14 -0.89 9.38
C LEU A 195 -0.22 -1.60 9.53
N PRO A 196 -1.33 -0.96 9.17
CA PRO A 196 -2.62 -1.64 9.03
C PRO A 196 -2.48 -2.87 8.14
N GLY A 197 -3.25 -3.93 8.42
CA GLY A 197 -3.12 -5.20 7.69
C GLY A 197 -2.14 -6.19 8.32
N GLY A 198 -1.58 -5.87 9.51
CA GLY A 198 -0.80 -6.82 10.32
C GLY A 198 0.65 -7.01 9.84
N PHE A 199 1.17 -6.09 9.05
CA PHE A 199 2.56 -6.04 8.66
C PHE A 199 3.34 -5.01 9.50
N SER A 200 4.54 -5.36 9.91
CA SER A 200 5.40 -4.50 10.73
C SER A 200 6.87 -4.65 10.35
N TYR A 201 7.65 -3.62 10.65
CA TYR A 201 9.09 -3.66 10.43
C TYR A 201 9.86 -2.80 11.45
N LEU A 202 11.14 -3.05 11.58
CA LEU A 202 12.06 -2.30 12.41
C LEU A 202 13.08 -1.55 11.55
N PHE A 203 13.00 -0.22 11.57
CA PHE A 203 13.99 0.65 10.96
C PHE A 203 15.09 1.00 11.96
N ASP A 204 16.34 0.80 11.57
CA ASP A 204 17.52 1.20 12.30
C ASP A 204 18.01 2.56 11.78
N ALA A 205 17.78 3.62 12.56
CA ALA A 205 18.15 4.98 12.18
C ALA A 205 19.65 5.28 12.36
N GLU A 206 20.43 4.35 12.90
CA GLU A 206 21.88 4.43 12.99
C GLU A 206 22.54 3.91 11.71
N ASN A 207 22.06 2.77 11.22
CA ASN A 207 22.59 2.10 10.03
C ASN A 207 21.69 2.29 8.78
N LEU A 208 20.63 3.11 8.88
CA LEU A 208 19.72 3.54 7.80
C LEU A 208 19.10 2.38 7.00
N HIS A 209 18.72 1.30 7.67
CA HIS A 209 18.12 0.15 7.01
C HIS A 209 16.97 -0.47 7.81
N VAL A 210 16.16 -1.27 7.14
CA VAL A 210 15.19 -2.14 7.82
C VAL A 210 15.89 -3.40 8.30
N ARG A 211 15.95 -3.64 9.60
CA ARG A 211 16.61 -4.80 10.22
C ARG A 211 15.82 -6.09 10.05
N THR A 212 14.53 -6.02 10.29
CA THR A 212 13.63 -7.18 10.25
C THR A 212 12.21 -6.73 9.94
N GLY A 213 11.44 -7.59 9.32
CA GLY A 213 9.99 -7.49 9.19
C GLY A 213 9.30 -8.59 9.99
N TRP A 214 8.01 -8.41 10.28
CA TRP A 214 7.16 -9.46 10.86
C TRP A 214 5.70 -9.25 10.50
N THR A 215 4.93 -10.32 10.62
CA THR A 215 3.48 -10.33 10.38
C THR A 215 2.73 -10.80 11.62
N GLY A 216 1.48 -10.39 11.77
CA GLY A 216 0.63 -10.68 12.92
C GLY A 216 0.45 -9.49 13.84
N GLY A 217 0.75 -9.63 15.12
CA GLY A 217 0.69 -8.53 16.09
C GLY A 217 1.81 -7.51 15.91
N PHE A 218 1.88 -6.50 16.80
CA PHE A 218 2.92 -5.49 16.70
C PHE A 218 4.04 -5.70 17.72
N ILE A 219 3.99 -5.05 18.88
CA ILE A 219 5.05 -5.13 19.89
C ILE A 219 4.49 -5.13 21.31
N ASN A 220 5.27 -5.69 22.25
CA ASN A 220 5.03 -5.55 23.67
C ASN A 220 6.16 -4.72 24.31
N VAL A 221 5.76 -3.56 24.87
CA VAL A 221 6.65 -2.59 25.52
C VAL A 221 6.65 -2.69 27.04
N ASN A 222 6.08 -3.74 27.61
CA ASN A 222 5.83 -3.84 29.06
C ASN A 222 7.12 -3.78 29.89
N ARG A 223 8.24 -4.24 29.34
CA ARG A 223 9.53 -4.19 30.03
C ARG A 223 10.24 -2.85 29.86
N ASP A 224 10.08 -2.17 28.73
CA ASP A 224 10.74 -0.90 28.42
C ASP A 224 10.18 0.27 29.26
N ARG A 225 8.97 0.15 29.79
CA ARG A 225 8.29 1.19 30.59
C ARG A 225 8.46 1.08 32.09
N ARG A 226 9.14 0.08 32.61
CA ARG A 226 9.28 -0.19 34.07
C ARG A 226 10.36 0.63 34.77
N GLY A 227 10.64 1.86 34.33
CA GLY A 227 11.56 2.76 35.01
C GLY A 227 13.03 2.61 34.59
N ARG A 228 13.94 3.15 35.40
CA ARG A 228 15.39 3.13 35.11
C ARG A 228 15.88 1.69 34.94
N GLY A 229 16.36 1.32 33.74
CA GLY A 229 16.79 -0.02 33.41
C GLY A 229 15.66 -0.96 33.00
N GLY A 230 14.57 -0.43 32.44
CA GLY A 230 13.50 -1.20 31.82
C GLY A 230 14.02 -2.23 30.83
N GLY A 231 13.35 -3.38 30.74
CA GLY A 231 13.77 -4.44 29.81
C GLY A 231 13.42 -4.09 28.36
N LEU A 232 13.96 -4.89 27.46
CA LEU A 232 13.81 -4.72 26.03
C LEU A 232 12.39 -5.06 25.57
N CYS A 233 11.91 -4.39 24.53
CA CYS A 233 10.66 -4.71 23.86
C CYS A 233 10.72 -6.10 23.22
N SER A 234 9.55 -6.70 23.00
CA SER A 234 9.43 -7.93 22.23
C SER A 234 8.50 -7.77 21.05
N ILE A 235 8.81 -8.43 19.96
CA ILE A 235 7.96 -8.53 18.77
C ILE A 235 6.83 -9.51 19.04
N ILE A 236 5.62 -9.18 18.57
CA ILE A 236 4.45 -10.05 18.60
C ILE A 236 4.12 -10.43 17.17
N GLY A 237 4.52 -11.63 16.75
CA GLY A 237 4.27 -12.10 15.40
C GLY A 237 5.39 -12.96 14.84
N GLU A 238 5.26 -13.31 13.58
CA GLU A 238 6.23 -14.14 12.87
C GLU A 238 7.25 -13.27 12.15
N GLN A 239 8.51 -13.32 12.62
CA GLN A 239 9.61 -12.52 12.10
C GLN A 239 10.22 -13.15 10.84
N PHE A 240 10.79 -12.30 9.99
CA PHE A 240 11.59 -12.70 8.85
C PHE A 240 12.75 -11.73 8.63
N ALA A 241 13.85 -12.21 8.04
CA ALA A 241 14.99 -11.39 7.68
C ALA A 241 14.60 -10.38 6.59
N SER A 242 14.97 -9.12 6.77
CA SER A 242 14.77 -8.10 5.73
C SER A 242 15.71 -8.29 4.54
N GLY A 243 16.85 -8.94 4.76
CA GLY A 243 17.93 -9.04 3.78
C GLY A 243 18.65 -7.72 3.47
N SER A 244 18.19 -6.60 4.01
CA SER A 244 18.83 -5.30 3.80
C SER A 244 20.13 -5.23 4.61
N GLU A 245 21.20 -4.80 3.95
CA GLU A 245 22.49 -4.55 4.62
C GLU A 245 22.49 -3.20 5.32
N PRO A 246 23.43 -2.98 6.29
CA PRO A 246 23.69 -1.64 6.83
C PRO A 246 24.07 -0.66 5.71
N PHE A 247 23.47 0.54 5.76
CA PHE A 247 23.64 1.58 4.74
C PHE A 247 23.36 1.02 3.34
N PRO A 248 22.15 0.53 3.06
CA PRO A 248 21.89 -0.21 1.82
C PRO A 248 22.00 0.66 0.56
N ILE A 249 21.85 1.96 0.69
CA ILE A 249 22.03 2.90 -0.43
C ILE A 249 23.51 3.31 -0.49
N ARG A 250 24.09 3.15 -1.69
CA ARG A 250 25.43 3.63 -2.04
C ARG A 250 25.33 4.54 -3.25
N ILE A 251 26.19 5.56 -3.31
CA ILE A 251 26.24 6.51 -4.42
C ILE A 251 27.63 6.43 -5.05
N GLY A 252 27.68 6.16 -6.35
CA GLY A 252 28.91 6.01 -7.13
C GLY A 252 29.68 4.71 -6.87
N ASP A 253 30.18 4.50 -5.64
CA ASP A 253 30.95 3.30 -5.30
C ASP A 253 30.18 2.40 -4.32
N PRO A 254 29.73 1.21 -4.75
CA PRO A 254 28.99 0.28 -3.90
C PRO A 254 29.82 -0.32 -2.76
N ASN A 255 31.14 -0.25 -2.81
CA ASN A 255 32.02 -0.85 -1.80
C ASN A 255 32.46 0.16 -0.72
N LYS A 256 32.25 1.45 -0.96
CA LYS A 256 32.58 2.52 -0.02
C LYS A 256 31.50 2.59 1.07
N VAL A 257 31.91 2.61 2.35
CA VAL A 257 31.00 2.97 3.44
C VAL A 257 30.68 4.46 3.31
N PRO A 258 29.40 4.85 3.19
CA PRO A 258 29.04 6.23 2.92
C PRO A 258 29.12 7.09 4.18
N GLU A 259 29.29 8.40 4.00
CA GLU A 259 28.98 9.37 5.04
C GLU A 259 27.47 9.52 5.13
N THR A 260 26.89 9.40 6.34
CA THR A 260 25.45 9.39 6.50
C THR A 260 24.98 10.33 7.60
N LYS A 261 23.76 10.85 7.45
CA LYS A 261 23.11 11.69 8.44
C LYS A 261 21.61 11.41 8.48
N PHE A 262 21.12 10.87 9.59
CA PHE A 262 19.67 10.74 9.81
C PHE A 262 19.04 12.09 10.12
N LEU A 263 18.00 12.48 9.40
CA LEU A 263 17.32 13.77 9.51
C LEU A 263 16.00 13.67 10.29
N GLY A 264 15.33 12.52 10.24
CA GLY A 264 14.05 12.33 10.91
C GLY A 264 13.12 11.38 10.16
N TYR A 265 11.84 11.40 10.55
CA TYR A 265 10.78 10.63 9.88
C TYR A 265 9.42 11.31 10.03
N SER A 266 8.50 11.07 9.08
CA SER A 266 7.11 11.49 9.18
C SER A 266 6.34 10.56 10.13
N ARG A 267 5.22 11.05 10.66
CA ARG A 267 4.30 10.25 11.49
C ARG A 267 2.90 10.14 10.90
N SER A 268 2.63 10.85 9.83
CA SER A 268 1.38 10.76 9.10
C SER A 268 1.50 9.69 8.02
N GLY A 269 0.48 8.86 7.88
CA GLY A 269 0.44 7.81 6.89
C GLY A 269 1.51 6.73 7.07
N ASN A 270 1.94 6.11 5.96
CA ASN A 270 3.10 5.23 5.96
C ASN A 270 4.36 6.06 6.23
N PRO A 271 5.11 5.78 7.31
CA PRO A 271 6.23 6.63 7.69
C PRO A 271 7.29 6.71 6.59
N THR A 272 7.74 7.93 6.32
CA THR A 272 8.89 8.19 5.44
C THR A 272 10.07 8.60 6.30
N PHE A 273 11.20 7.93 6.11
CA PHE A 273 12.47 8.22 6.77
C PHE A 273 13.28 9.16 5.88
N TYR A 274 13.83 10.22 6.44
CA TYR A 274 14.63 11.24 5.76
C TYR A 274 16.07 11.15 6.26
N TYR A 275 17.00 11.04 5.34
CA TYR A 275 18.43 10.99 5.67
C TYR A 275 19.29 11.46 4.49
N GLU A 276 20.58 11.63 4.73
CA GLU A 276 21.58 11.96 3.71
C GLU A 276 22.58 10.82 3.58
N VAL A 277 23.00 10.54 2.36
CA VAL A 277 24.05 9.60 1.97
C VAL A 277 25.03 10.35 1.07
N ASP A 278 26.28 10.50 1.50
CA ASP A 278 27.31 11.29 0.80
C ASP A 278 26.78 12.67 0.34
N GLY A 279 26.00 13.34 1.20
CA GLY A 279 25.39 14.66 0.95
C GLY A 279 24.12 14.65 0.09
N VAL A 280 23.69 13.51 -0.43
CA VAL A 280 22.44 13.37 -1.21
C VAL A 280 21.29 13.02 -0.30
N LYS A 281 20.19 13.78 -0.38
CA LYS A 281 18.97 13.53 0.39
C LYS A 281 18.23 12.31 -0.13
N ILE A 282 17.83 11.44 0.80
CA ILE A 282 17.04 10.24 0.55
C ILE A 282 15.78 10.29 1.38
N GLU A 283 14.66 9.98 0.75
CA GLU A 283 13.39 9.66 1.39
C GLU A 283 13.13 8.18 1.19
N GLN A 284 12.89 7.46 2.26
CA GLN A 284 12.63 6.02 2.23
C GLN A 284 11.37 5.69 3.00
N SER A 285 10.47 4.94 2.38
CA SER A 285 9.40 4.23 3.08
C SER A 285 9.48 2.73 2.79
N ALA A 286 8.84 1.92 3.63
CA ALA A 286 8.79 0.48 3.41
C ALA A 286 7.39 -0.06 3.72
N THR A 287 7.00 -1.12 3.01
CA THR A 287 5.76 -1.87 3.21
C THR A 287 6.03 -3.37 3.09
N GLY A 288 5.06 -4.20 3.46
CA GLY A 288 5.15 -5.63 3.25
C GLY A 288 5.03 -6.00 1.78
N TYR A 289 5.71 -7.07 1.39
CA TYR A 289 5.50 -7.70 0.09
C TYR A 289 4.23 -8.57 0.13
N PRO A 290 3.33 -8.48 -0.86
CA PRO A 290 2.13 -9.31 -0.90
C PRO A 290 2.45 -10.81 -0.91
N SER A 291 1.62 -11.61 -0.24
CA SER A 291 1.67 -13.09 -0.20
C SER A 291 3.00 -13.74 0.23
N SER A 292 3.98 -12.97 0.67
CA SER A 292 5.32 -13.47 1.01
C SER A 292 5.93 -12.73 2.19
N LYS A 293 6.90 -13.36 2.84
CA LYS A 293 7.77 -12.70 3.83
C LYS A 293 8.79 -11.84 3.09
N GLY A 294 8.46 -10.59 2.89
CA GLY A 294 9.29 -9.67 2.13
C GLY A 294 8.93 -8.20 2.36
N LEU A 295 9.68 -7.33 1.74
CA LEU A 295 9.61 -5.89 1.86
C LEU A 295 9.61 -5.22 0.49
N THR A 296 8.79 -4.21 0.34
CA THR A 296 8.86 -3.27 -0.78
C THR A 296 9.34 -1.93 -0.24
N TYR A 297 10.46 -1.46 -0.74
CA TYR A 297 11.04 -0.16 -0.44
C TYR A 297 10.66 0.83 -1.53
N ASN A 298 10.29 2.04 -1.12
CA ASN A 298 10.14 3.19 -2.00
C ASN A 298 11.21 4.21 -1.65
N PHE A 299 12.01 4.60 -2.64
CA PHE A 299 13.07 5.59 -2.51
C PHE A 299 12.77 6.79 -3.39
N LYS A 300 12.87 8.00 -2.81
CA LYS A 300 13.05 9.25 -3.54
C LYS A 300 14.44 9.77 -3.26
N VAL A 301 15.19 10.06 -4.31
CA VAL A 301 16.60 10.44 -4.23
C VAL A 301 16.77 11.86 -4.75
N GLY A 302 17.47 12.68 -3.99
CA GLY A 302 17.82 14.04 -4.39
C GLY A 302 18.72 14.07 -5.64
N LYS A 303 18.84 15.23 -6.25
CA LYS A 303 19.67 15.40 -7.45
C LYS A 303 21.11 14.96 -7.22
N GLN A 304 21.59 14.07 -8.04
CA GLN A 304 22.95 13.55 -8.06
C GLN A 304 23.35 13.16 -9.50
N LYS A 305 24.61 12.82 -9.73
CA LYS A 305 25.16 12.50 -11.07
C LYS A 305 25.70 11.07 -11.16
N GLU A 306 25.80 10.39 -10.02
CA GLU A 306 26.38 9.07 -9.88
C GLU A 306 25.28 8.00 -9.88
N ASP A 307 25.63 6.78 -10.29
CA ASP A 307 24.72 5.64 -10.16
C ASP A 307 24.43 5.31 -8.69
N ILE A 308 23.23 4.84 -8.40
CA ILE A 308 22.80 4.41 -7.09
C ILE A 308 22.86 2.88 -7.02
N PHE A 309 23.27 2.36 -5.87
CA PHE A 309 23.23 0.93 -5.58
C PHE A 309 22.37 0.68 -4.35
N PHE A 310 21.48 -0.30 -4.43
CA PHE A 310 20.79 -0.85 -3.29
C PHE A 310 21.38 -2.23 -2.97
N LEU A 311 21.97 -2.36 -1.77
CA LEU A 311 22.65 -3.57 -1.32
C LEU A 311 21.71 -4.43 -0.48
N PHE A 312 21.79 -5.75 -0.70
CA PHE A 312 21.10 -6.75 0.09
C PHE A 312 21.92 -8.03 0.19
N ASP A 313 21.72 -8.77 1.27
CA ASP A 313 22.37 -10.05 1.52
C ASP A 313 21.69 -11.16 0.69
N PRO A 314 22.35 -11.70 -0.36
CA PRO A 314 21.76 -12.71 -1.22
C PRO A 314 21.59 -14.08 -0.54
N GLU A 315 22.15 -14.27 0.65
CA GLU A 315 21.93 -15.48 1.45
C GLU A 315 20.64 -15.42 2.27
N LYS A 316 20.17 -14.20 2.59
CA LYS A 316 18.96 -13.95 3.39
C LYS A 316 17.75 -13.55 2.57
N ALA A 317 17.97 -12.91 1.43
CA ALA A 317 16.88 -12.41 0.59
C ALA A 317 17.24 -12.45 -0.89
N GLN A 318 16.20 -12.41 -1.72
CA GLN A 318 16.32 -12.27 -3.18
C GLN A 318 15.52 -11.07 -3.68
N LEU A 319 15.98 -10.46 -4.76
CA LEU A 319 15.23 -9.43 -5.46
C LEU A 319 13.99 -10.06 -6.10
N ALA A 320 12.80 -9.57 -5.75
CA ALA A 320 11.54 -9.98 -6.36
C ALA A 320 11.18 -9.11 -7.54
N SER A 321 11.34 -7.78 -7.41
CA SER A 321 11.11 -6.82 -8.48
C SER A 321 11.79 -5.48 -8.19
N SER A 322 11.96 -4.68 -9.24
CA SER A 322 12.29 -3.27 -9.15
C SER A 322 11.65 -2.50 -10.29
N THR A 323 11.37 -1.22 -10.09
CA THR A 323 10.82 -0.37 -11.17
C THR A 323 11.89 0.09 -12.15
N THR A 324 13.16 0.00 -11.78
CA THR A 324 14.31 0.35 -12.63
C THR A 324 15.58 -0.32 -12.11
N GLY A 325 16.61 -0.33 -12.92
CA GLY A 325 17.92 -0.82 -12.55
C GLY A 325 18.24 -2.23 -13.05
N GLN A 326 19.45 -2.66 -12.80
CA GLN A 326 19.97 -3.98 -13.19
C GLN A 326 20.46 -4.73 -11.95
N LEU A 327 20.02 -5.99 -11.82
CA LEU A 327 20.47 -6.86 -10.74
C LEU A 327 21.92 -7.32 -11.01
N GLU A 328 22.78 -7.01 -10.10
CA GLU A 328 24.11 -7.58 -9.95
C GLU A 328 24.15 -8.48 -8.70
N LYS A 329 25.20 -9.24 -8.50
CA LYS A 329 25.33 -10.13 -7.34
C LYS A 329 25.20 -9.34 -6.02
N GLY A 330 24.11 -9.57 -5.26
CA GLY A 330 23.88 -8.93 -3.97
C GLY A 330 23.55 -7.44 -4.00
N ARG A 331 23.24 -6.88 -5.18
CA ARG A 331 22.89 -5.46 -5.32
C ARG A 331 22.05 -5.16 -6.56
N LEU A 332 21.23 -4.12 -6.47
CA LEU A 332 20.56 -3.51 -7.59
C LEU A 332 21.30 -2.23 -7.97
N LYS A 333 21.75 -2.12 -9.22
CA LYS A 333 22.36 -0.91 -9.77
C LYS A 333 21.29 -0.10 -10.49
N VAL A 334 21.09 1.15 -10.09
CA VAL A 334 20.15 2.11 -10.69
C VAL A 334 20.95 3.25 -11.31
N GLN A 335 20.81 3.45 -12.63
CA GLN A 335 21.52 4.53 -13.32
C GLN A 335 21.06 5.90 -12.81
N ALA A 336 21.97 6.87 -12.72
CA ALA A 336 21.72 8.22 -12.23
C ALA A 336 20.45 8.88 -12.83
N LYS A 337 20.25 8.74 -14.13
CA LYS A 337 19.09 9.33 -14.85
C LYS A 337 17.73 8.72 -14.51
N HIS A 338 17.70 7.58 -13.81
CA HIS A 338 16.48 6.86 -13.42
C HIS A 338 16.35 6.70 -11.90
N SER A 339 17.17 7.39 -11.12
CA SER A 339 17.28 7.19 -9.68
C SER A 339 16.42 8.14 -8.85
N ASP A 340 15.75 9.12 -9.44
CA ASP A 340 14.95 10.12 -8.72
C ASP A 340 13.86 9.49 -7.86
N ASN A 341 13.23 8.42 -8.37
CA ASN A 341 12.22 7.66 -7.66
C ASN A 341 12.23 6.22 -8.16
N PHE A 342 12.42 5.26 -7.25
CA PHE A 342 12.38 3.84 -7.60
C PHE A 342 11.89 2.97 -6.45
N LEU A 343 11.33 1.82 -6.83
CA LEU A 343 10.85 0.80 -5.92
C LEU A 343 11.73 -0.43 -6.03
N VAL A 344 12.00 -1.04 -4.87
CA VAL A 344 12.72 -2.31 -4.77
C VAL A 344 11.94 -3.25 -3.89
N SER A 345 11.65 -4.44 -4.37
CA SER A 345 11.02 -5.48 -3.57
C SER A 345 11.95 -6.65 -3.38
N ILE A 346 12.14 -7.06 -2.14
CA ILE A 346 12.94 -8.22 -1.75
C ILE A 346 12.10 -9.21 -0.94
N ILE A 347 12.33 -10.49 -1.18
CA ILE A 347 11.66 -11.60 -0.47
C ILE A 347 12.69 -12.29 0.41
N SER A 348 12.34 -12.55 1.67
CA SER A 348 13.15 -13.34 2.59
C SER A 348 13.25 -14.78 2.15
N LEU A 349 14.46 -15.35 2.24
CA LEU A 349 14.71 -16.76 1.96
C LEU A 349 14.48 -17.67 3.20
N GLY A 350 13.92 -17.11 4.28
CA GLY A 350 13.60 -17.87 5.50
C GLY A 350 14.83 -18.31 6.31
N ARG A 351 16.03 -17.82 5.98
CA ARG A 351 17.24 -18.03 6.77
C ARG A 351 17.38 -16.88 7.75
N SER A 352 17.26 -17.21 9.03
CA SER A 352 17.45 -16.26 10.15
C SER A 352 18.93 -16.08 10.48
#